data_a259beb1a04fa761a78883437cc6abaf
#
_entry.id   a259beb1a04fa761a78883437cc6abaf
#
_cell.length_a   1.000
_cell.length_b   1.000
_cell.length_c   1.000
_cell.angle_alpha   90.00
_cell.angle_beta   90.00
_cell.angle_gamma   90.00
#
_symmetry.space_group_name_H-M   'P 1'
#
loop_
_entity.id
_entity.type
_entity.pdbx_description
1 polymer ?
#
loop_
_entity_poly.entity_id
_entity_poly.type
_entity_poly.pdbx_seq_one_letter_code
_entity_poly.pdbx_strand_id
1 'polypeptide(L)'
;NFYFSQYSRKPIDPYKMTDAGIAFASGDSFVVYPGDNFTPLNSLRLNVFYDGLQDMMALQLLETKIGKEAVVKLMEDSTDKPITFSEYPHSNSWLLENREKINQKIKKYI
;
A
#
# COMPACT_ATOMS: atom_id res chain seq x y z
N ASN A 1 -11.53 4.36 0.80
CA ASN A 1 -12.64 5.12 0.21
C ASN A 1 -12.19 5.83 -1.04
N PHE A 2 -12.91 5.62 -2.11
CA PHE A 2 -12.43 6.01 -3.42
C PHE A 2 -12.81 7.43 -3.77
N TYR A 3 -14.04 7.78 -3.55
CA TYR A 3 -14.57 9.13 -3.68
C TYR A 3 -16.04 9.15 -3.34
N PHE A 4 -16.56 10.33 -3.07
CA PHE A 4 -17.99 10.57 -2.97
C PHE A 4 -18.46 11.30 -4.22
N SER A 5 -19.58 10.88 -4.78
CA SER A 5 -20.12 11.46 -6.01
C SER A 5 -20.33 12.98 -5.94
N GLN A 6 -20.60 13.50 -4.75
CA GLN A 6 -20.73 14.93 -4.50
C GLN A 6 -19.42 15.71 -4.66
N TYR A 7 -18.28 15.06 -4.49
CA TYR A 7 -16.98 15.71 -4.62
C TYR A 7 -16.42 15.63 -6.05
N SER A 8 -16.94 14.76 -6.88
CA SER A 8 -16.53 14.66 -8.28
C SER A 8 -17.01 15.83 -9.15
N ARG A 9 -17.95 16.63 -8.63
CA ARG A 9 -18.54 17.77 -9.37
C ARG A 9 -17.74 19.07 -9.27
N LYS A 10 -16.83 19.17 -8.32
CA LYS A 10 -15.99 20.35 -8.09
C LYS A 10 -14.56 19.92 -7.84
N PRO A 11 -13.60 20.67 -8.37
CA PRO A 11 -12.21 20.48 -8.00
C PRO A 11 -12.01 20.67 -6.50
N ILE A 12 -11.12 19.88 -5.91
CA ILE A 12 -10.74 19.99 -4.51
C ILE A 12 -9.26 20.34 -4.45
N ASP A 13 -8.95 21.43 -3.76
CA ASP A 13 -7.59 21.82 -3.44
C ASP A 13 -7.10 20.96 -2.26
N PRO A 14 -6.16 20.01 -2.48
CA PRO A 14 -5.68 19.11 -1.42
C PRO A 14 -4.89 19.84 -0.32
N TYR A 15 -4.48 21.08 -0.56
CA TYR A 15 -3.84 21.92 0.46
C TYR A 15 -4.84 22.62 1.39
N LYS A 16 -6.11 22.63 1.02
CA LYS A 16 -7.17 23.30 1.79
C LYS A 16 -8.19 22.33 2.38
N MET A 17 -8.42 21.20 1.71
CA MET A 17 -9.40 20.22 2.15
C MET A 17 -8.89 18.79 1.95
N THR A 18 -8.72 18.06 3.04
CA THR A 18 -8.26 16.69 3.03
C THR A 18 -9.20 15.71 3.75
N ASP A 19 -10.26 16.23 4.38
CA ASP A 19 -11.13 15.52 5.31
C ASP A 19 -12.59 15.39 4.84
N ALA A 20 -12.86 15.75 3.59
CA ALA A 20 -14.20 15.76 3.01
C ALA A 20 -15.21 16.62 3.81
N GLY A 21 -14.75 17.77 4.32
CA GLY A 21 -15.58 18.69 5.09
C GLY A 21 -15.86 18.19 6.50
N ILE A 22 -14.81 17.78 7.21
CA ILE A 22 -14.83 17.28 8.60
C ILE A 22 -15.54 15.93 8.83
N ALA A 23 -15.92 15.24 7.75
CA ALA A 23 -16.61 13.95 7.87
C ALA A 23 -15.67 12.78 8.17
N PHE A 24 -14.38 12.90 7.84
CA PHE A 24 -13.36 11.86 7.97
C PHE A 24 -12.05 12.42 8.48
N ALA A 25 -11.17 11.54 8.94
CA ALA A 25 -9.80 11.91 9.25
C ALA A 25 -9.09 12.47 7.99
N SER A 26 -8.14 13.39 8.20
CA SER A 26 -7.41 14.04 7.13
C SER A 26 -6.82 13.03 6.14
N GLY A 27 -7.15 13.21 4.86
CA GLY A 27 -6.72 12.36 3.76
C GLY A 27 -7.45 11.02 3.63
N ASP A 28 -8.28 10.62 4.57
CA ASP A 28 -8.94 9.31 4.58
C ASP A 28 -9.97 9.14 3.46
N SER A 29 -10.55 10.25 3.02
CA SER A 29 -11.56 10.27 1.96
C SER A 29 -10.98 10.13 0.55
N PHE A 30 -9.70 10.40 0.37
CA PHE A 30 -9.11 10.56 -0.95
C PHE A 30 -7.86 9.71 -1.15
N VAL A 31 -7.93 8.80 -2.09
CA VAL A 31 -6.75 8.18 -2.74
C VAL A 31 -6.33 9.03 -3.93
N VAL A 32 -7.33 9.61 -4.63
CA VAL A 32 -7.15 10.55 -5.73
C VAL A 32 -8.08 11.74 -5.50
N TYR A 33 -7.58 12.96 -5.70
CA TYR A 33 -8.38 14.18 -5.60
C TYR A 33 -8.96 14.55 -6.95
N PRO A 34 -10.20 15.08 -6.99
CA PRO A 34 -10.76 15.65 -8.21
C PRO A 34 -10.09 16.99 -8.54
N GLY A 35 -9.42 17.06 -9.66
CA GLY A 35 -8.83 18.29 -10.19
C GLY A 35 -9.71 19.00 -11.22
N ASP A 36 -9.18 20.08 -11.80
CA ASP A 36 -9.86 20.84 -12.84
C ASP A 36 -10.06 20.00 -14.11
N ASN A 37 -11.13 20.29 -14.85
CA ASN A 37 -11.44 19.65 -16.13
C ASN A 37 -11.45 18.14 -16.07
N PHE A 38 -11.97 17.56 -14.99
CA PHE A 38 -12.05 16.12 -14.75
C PHE A 38 -10.69 15.42 -14.69
N THR A 39 -9.62 16.14 -14.42
CA THR A 39 -8.28 15.54 -14.25
C THR A 39 -8.11 15.02 -12.82
N PRO A 40 -7.50 13.84 -12.63
CA PRO A 40 -7.17 13.36 -11.31
C PRO A 40 -5.90 14.04 -10.77
N LEU A 41 -5.91 14.38 -9.49
CA LEU A 41 -4.72 14.79 -8.74
C LEU A 41 -4.26 13.62 -7.86
N ASN A 42 -3.06 13.13 -8.10
CA ASN A 42 -2.49 12.02 -7.36
C ASN A 42 -2.15 12.42 -5.92
N SER A 43 -2.21 11.45 -5.03
CA SER A 43 -1.77 11.58 -3.64
C SER A 43 -0.67 10.60 -3.31
N LEU A 44 0.08 10.87 -2.24
CA LEU A 44 1.06 9.91 -1.70
C LEU A 44 0.40 8.58 -1.31
N ARG A 45 -0.87 8.60 -0.90
CA ARG A 45 -1.63 7.38 -0.58
C ARG A 45 -1.79 6.47 -1.78
N LEU A 46 -2.01 7.04 -2.97
CA LEU A 46 -2.07 6.25 -4.20
C LEU A 46 -0.73 5.55 -4.47
N ASN A 47 0.39 6.26 -4.31
CA ASN A 47 1.71 5.68 -4.51
C ASN A 47 2.01 4.57 -3.50
N VAL A 48 1.74 4.80 -2.22
CA VAL A 48 1.93 3.79 -1.16
C VAL A 48 1.04 2.56 -1.39
N PHE A 49 -0.20 2.77 -1.81
CA PHE A 49 -1.11 1.67 -2.15
C PHE A 49 -0.59 0.87 -3.36
N TYR A 50 -0.09 1.56 -4.37
CA TYR A 50 0.50 0.91 -5.55
C TYR A 50 1.74 0.08 -5.18
N ASP A 51 2.62 0.61 -4.34
CA ASP A 51 3.78 -0.12 -3.82
C ASP A 51 3.36 -1.38 -3.05
N GLY A 52 2.34 -1.27 -2.21
CA GLY A 52 1.79 -2.42 -1.48
C GLY A 52 1.22 -3.50 -2.42
N LEU A 53 0.58 -3.11 -3.52
CA LEU A 53 0.13 -4.07 -4.54
C LEU A 53 1.30 -4.77 -5.23
N GLN A 54 2.38 -4.06 -5.50
CA GLN A 54 3.60 -4.67 -6.06
C GLN A 54 4.23 -5.66 -5.10
N ASP A 55 4.30 -5.33 -3.81
CA ASP A 55 4.79 -6.26 -2.77
C ASP A 55 3.92 -7.53 -2.72
N MET A 56 2.60 -7.37 -2.76
CA MET A 56 1.68 -8.50 -2.78
C MET A 56 1.88 -9.39 -4.02
N MET A 57 2.06 -8.80 -5.20
CA MET A 57 2.32 -9.55 -6.43
C MET A 57 3.66 -10.31 -6.37
N ALA A 58 4.69 -9.70 -5.79
CA ALA A 58 5.99 -10.36 -5.61
C ALA A 58 5.87 -11.55 -4.65
N LEU A 59 5.15 -11.40 -3.54
CA LEU A 59 4.86 -12.49 -2.60
C LEU A 59 4.09 -13.64 -3.27
N GLN A 60 3.06 -13.32 -4.05
CA GLN A 60 2.28 -14.30 -4.78
C GLN A 60 3.14 -15.05 -5.82
N LEU A 61 3.99 -14.34 -6.55
CA LEU A 61 4.93 -14.96 -7.47
C LEU A 61 5.88 -15.91 -6.74
N LEU A 62 6.44 -15.49 -5.61
CA LEU A 62 7.32 -16.33 -4.81
C LEU A 62 6.58 -17.56 -4.25
N GLU A 63 5.33 -17.38 -3.83
CA GLU A 63 4.48 -18.47 -3.35
C GLU A 63 4.32 -19.59 -4.40
N THR A 64 4.19 -19.22 -5.69
CA THR A 64 4.12 -20.22 -6.76
C THR A 64 5.40 -21.06 -6.90
N LYS A 65 6.52 -20.55 -6.40
CA LYS A 65 7.84 -21.21 -6.52
C LYS A 65 8.22 -22.04 -5.30
N ILE A 66 7.91 -21.55 -4.12
CA ILE A 66 8.39 -22.17 -2.87
C ILE A 66 7.27 -22.58 -1.89
N GLY A 67 6.02 -22.25 -2.23
CA GLY A 67 4.85 -22.51 -1.38
C GLY A 67 4.63 -21.45 -0.31
N LYS A 68 3.36 -21.36 0.13
CA LYS A 68 2.91 -20.34 1.08
C LYS A 68 3.64 -20.36 2.42
N GLU A 69 3.80 -21.54 3.00
CA GLU A 69 4.46 -21.69 4.31
C GLU A 69 5.90 -21.19 4.31
N ALA A 70 6.64 -21.46 3.21
CA ALA A 70 8.00 -20.98 3.07
C ALA A 70 8.08 -19.47 2.88
N VAL A 71 7.09 -18.85 2.22
CA VAL A 71 6.99 -17.38 2.09
C VAL A 71 6.69 -16.75 3.44
N VAL A 72 5.72 -17.26 4.17
CA VAL A 72 5.40 -16.77 5.53
C VAL A 72 6.63 -16.85 6.43
N LYS A 73 7.28 -17.98 6.46
CA LYS A 73 8.52 -18.17 7.25
C LYS A 73 9.61 -17.17 6.87
N LEU A 74 9.79 -16.91 5.58
CA LEU A 74 10.77 -15.93 5.09
C LEU A 74 10.48 -14.51 5.61
N MET A 75 9.21 -14.12 5.66
CA MET A 75 8.79 -12.82 6.18
C MET A 75 8.91 -12.73 7.70
N GLU A 76 8.68 -13.83 8.41
CA GLU A 76 8.71 -13.90 9.87
C GLU A 76 10.10 -14.15 10.46
N ASP A 77 11.10 -14.46 9.63
CA ASP A 77 12.49 -14.77 10.09
C ASP A 77 13.13 -13.67 10.96
N SER A 78 12.65 -12.43 10.82
CA SER A 78 13.14 -11.26 11.58
C SER A 78 12.15 -10.74 12.61
N THR A 79 11.12 -11.52 12.92
CA THR A 79 10.07 -11.13 13.88
C THR A 79 10.02 -12.09 15.04
N ASP A 80 9.79 -11.57 16.25
CA ASP A 80 9.63 -12.40 17.46
C ASP A 80 8.25 -13.06 17.55
N LYS A 81 7.32 -12.63 16.73
CA LYS A 81 5.92 -13.09 16.71
C LYS A 81 5.44 -13.29 15.28
N PRO A 82 4.45 -14.18 15.07
CA PRO A 82 3.77 -14.31 13.79
C PRO A 82 3.18 -12.97 13.32
N ILE A 83 3.25 -12.71 12.03
CA ILE A 83 2.64 -11.54 11.41
C ILE A 83 1.14 -11.77 11.28
N THR A 84 0.35 -10.84 11.82
CA THR A 84 -1.11 -10.84 11.73
C THR A 84 -1.60 -9.55 11.11
N PHE A 85 -2.90 -9.46 10.85
CA PHE A 85 -3.52 -8.23 10.32
C PHE A 85 -3.31 -7.01 11.23
N SER A 86 -3.30 -7.20 12.55
CA SER A 86 -3.15 -6.12 13.53
C SER A 86 -1.76 -6.02 14.16
N GLU A 87 -0.96 -7.07 14.06
CA GLU A 87 0.38 -7.13 14.66
C GLU A 87 1.42 -7.44 13.58
N TYR A 88 2.20 -6.45 13.22
CA TYR A 88 3.29 -6.54 12.25
C TYR A 88 4.32 -5.42 12.52
N PRO A 89 5.56 -5.56 12.07
CA PRO A 89 6.55 -4.50 12.22
C PRO A 89 6.17 -3.25 11.43
N HIS A 90 6.18 -2.08 12.10
CA HIS A 90 5.81 -0.80 11.50
C HIS A 90 7.01 0.02 10.98
N SER A 91 8.22 -0.55 10.95
CA SER A 91 9.40 0.17 10.51
C SER A 91 9.63 0.08 9.00
N ASN A 92 10.06 1.20 8.41
CA ASN A 92 10.45 1.23 7.00
C ASN A 92 11.63 0.30 6.70
N SER A 93 12.58 0.19 7.61
CA SER A 93 13.73 -0.70 7.45
C SER A 93 13.29 -2.15 7.30
N TRP A 94 12.40 -2.63 8.15
CA TRP A 94 11.86 -3.98 8.03
C TRP A 94 11.19 -4.23 6.67
N LEU A 95 10.38 -3.27 6.19
CA LEU A 95 9.71 -3.38 4.89
C LEU A 95 10.72 -3.49 3.74
N LEU A 96 11.72 -2.60 3.71
CA LEU A 96 12.73 -2.58 2.66
C LEU A 96 13.61 -3.82 2.68
N GLU A 97 14.01 -4.29 3.85
CA GLU A 97 14.77 -5.53 4.00
C GLU A 97 14.00 -6.76 3.51
N ASN A 98 12.70 -6.83 3.82
CA ASN A 98 11.86 -7.93 3.32
C ASN A 98 11.65 -7.86 1.80
N ARG A 99 11.45 -6.66 1.23
CA ARG A 99 11.42 -6.49 -0.24
C ARG A 99 12.68 -7.04 -0.89
N GLU A 100 13.84 -6.69 -0.35
CA GLU A 100 15.12 -7.16 -0.88
C GLU A 100 15.25 -8.69 -0.74
N LYS A 101 14.91 -9.27 0.40
CA LYS A 101 14.91 -10.74 0.61
C LYS A 101 14.01 -11.45 -0.40
N ILE A 102 12.79 -10.94 -0.60
CA ILE A 102 11.82 -11.50 -1.55
C ILE A 102 12.38 -11.43 -2.97
N ASN A 103 12.89 -10.27 -3.38
CA ASN A 103 13.47 -10.06 -4.71
C ASN A 103 14.68 -10.97 -4.97
N GLN A 104 15.58 -11.09 -4.01
CA GLN A 104 16.73 -11.99 -4.11
C GLN A 104 16.30 -13.46 -4.19
N LYS A 105 15.24 -13.83 -3.48
CA LYS A 105 14.70 -15.18 -3.56
C LYS A 105 14.07 -15.45 -4.92
N ILE A 106 13.29 -14.52 -5.46
CA ILE A 106 12.66 -14.63 -6.79
C ILE A 106 13.73 -14.78 -7.87
N LYS A 107 14.80 -13.98 -7.83
CA LYS A 107 15.91 -14.03 -8.80
C LYS A 107 16.52 -15.43 -8.96
N LYS A 108 16.45 -16.28 -7.94
CA LYS A 108 16.96 -17.67 -8.01
C LYS A 108 16.09 -18.59 -8.85
N TYR A 109 14.88 -18.18 -9.19
CA TYR A 109 13.91 -18.99 -9.94
C TYR A 109 13.59 -18.42 -11.35
N ILE A 110 14.21 -17.31 -11.68
CA ILE A 110 14.19 -16.72 -13.01
C ILE A 110 15.48 -17.06 -13.74
#